data_9d2d49f2d2ef4348a0e3fd5f05128a19
#
_entry.id   9d2d49f2d2ef4348a0e3fd5f05128a19
#
_cell.length_a   1.000
_cell.length_b   1.000
_cell.length_c   1.000
_cell.angle_alpha   90.00
_cell.angle_beta   90.00
_cell.angle_gamma   90.00
#
_symmetry.space_group_name_H-M   'P 1'
#
loop_
_entity.id
_entity.type
_entity.pdbx_description
1 polymer ?
#
loop_
_entity_poly.entity_id
_entity_poly.type
_entity_poly.pdbx_seq_one_letter_code
_entity_poly.pdbx_strand_id
1 'polypeptide(L)'
;MSKLSIIKKILILVIILALPGFLYYLLTVKGKNRYHALAKFGPKVVGKTTHRVKGKDIPDTIYHALSDFRLYDQDGKPVSLKAFDNKIFVANFFYTHCPTVCNEMNGNVDSLAQAWAKNKMVYFASITVDPERDSVKALKTYARRFKSTPKWAFLTGDTATIYPLARHGFLVNALKAGNDDFIYSDKLILIDQHKRIRGYYSGTSPADVTRLNDEIKVLIKEELLNREDPLY
;
A
#
# COMPACT_ATOMS: atom_id res chain seq x y z
N MET A 1 55.20 -20.01 34.11
CA MET A 1 54.02 -19.91 33.26
C MET A 1 54.42 -20.21 31.82
N SER A 2 53.87 -21.25 31.21
CA SER A 2 54.31 -21.66 29.86
C SER A 2 53.90 -20.59 28.82
N LYS A 3 54.76 -20.32 27.84
CA LYS A 3 54.50 -19.39 26.71
C LYS A 3 53.16 -19.69 26.04
N LEU A 4 52.73 -20.94 26.04
CA LEU A 4 51.45 -21.41 25.50
C LEU A 4 50.21 -20.86 26.25
N SER A 5 50.31 -20.65 27.56
CA SER A 5 49.26 -20.10 28.41
C SER A 5 49.04 -18.60 28.15
N ILE A 6 50.14 -17.88 27.86
CA ILE A 6 50.08 -16.43 27.55
C ILE A 6 49.44 -16.22 26.16
N ILE A 7 49.85 -17.01 25.17
CA ILE A 7 49.26 -16.94 23.80
C ILE A 7 47.79 -17.22 23.82
N LYS A 8 47.29 -18.23 24.56
CA LYS A 8 45.85 -18.51 24.70
C LYS A 8 45.09 -17.33 25.31
N LYS A 9 45.62 -16.68 26.33
CA LYS A 9 44.98 -15.50 26.97
C LYS A 9 44.91 -14.32 26.02
N ILE A 10 45.95 -14.05 25.25
CA ILE A 10 45.96 -12.98 24.24
C ILE A 10 44.94 -13.27 23.13
N LEU A 11 44.87 -14.51 22.65
CA LEU A 11 43.94 -14.92 21.62
C LEU A 11 42.48 -14.75 22.08
N ILE A 12 42.16 -15.14 23.31
CA ILE A 12 40.84 -14.93 23.91
C ILE A 12 40.52 -13.45 24.01
N LEU A 13 41.45 -12.61 24.45
CA LEU A 13 41.28 -11.16 24.57
C LEU A 13 41.00 -10.51 23.20
N VAL A 14 41.74 -10.92 22.17
CA VAL A 14 41.55 -10.44 20.78
C VAL A 14 40.19 -10.83 20.27
N ILE A 15 39.72 -12.07 20.49
CA ILE A 15 38.39 -12.51 20.07
C ILE A 15 37.28 -11.70 20.77
N ILE A 16 37.42 -11.48 22.10
CA ILE A 16 36.43 -10.73 22.87
C ILE A 16 36.32 -9.27 22.40
N LEU A 17 37.40 -8.65 21.98
CA LEU A 17 37.43 -7.28 21.51
C LEU A 17 37.09 -7.15 20.01
N ALA A 18 37.61 -8.05 19.17
CA ALA A 18 37.44 -7.97 17.73
C ALA A 18 36.04 -8.45 17.27
N LEU A 19 35.46 -9.48 17.92
CA LEU A 19 34.17 -10.04 17.50
C LEU A 19 33.01 -9.05 17.58
N PRO A 20 32.79 -8.30 18.68
CA PRO A 20 31.75 -7.28 18.73
C PRO A 20 31.94 -6.16 17.70
N GLY A 21 33.21 -5.70 17.52
CA GLY A 21 33.52 -4.69 16.53
C GLY A 21 33.28 -5.17 15.09
N PHE A 22 33.61 -6.41 14.79
CA PHE A 22 33.33 -7.03 13.49
C PHE A 22 31.82 -7.23 13.25
N LEU A 23 31.08 -7.69 14.26
CA LEU A 23 29.62 -7.80 14.19
C LEU A 23 28.97 -6.42 14.01
N TYR A 24 29.43 -5.41 14.75
CA TYR A 24 28.95 -4.03 14.58
C TYR A 24 29.25 -3.52 13.16
N TYR A 25 30.47 -3.75 12.64
CA TYR A 25 30.83 -3.41 11.27
C TYR A 25 29.92 -4.12 10.24
N LEU A 26 29.67 -5.42 10.41
CA LEU A 26 28.76 -6.17 9.53
C LEU A 26 27.34 -5.61 9.58
N LEU A 27 26.83 -5.24 10.75
CA LEU A 27 25.48 -4.68 10.90
C LEU A 27 25.37 -3.26 10.32
N THR A 28 26.41 -2.42 10.47
CA THR A 28 26.35 -1.02 10.01
C THR A 28 26.72 -0.86 8.53
N VAL A 29 27.72 -1.59 8.04
CA VAL A 29 28.23 -1.42 6.67
C VAL A 29 27.61 -2.41 5.68
N LYS A 30 27.37 -3.67 6.10
CA LYS A 30 26.75 -4.70 5.26
C LYS A 30 25.29 -4.98 5.63
N GLY A 31 24.81 -4.54 6.77
CA GLY A 31 23.39 -4.57 7.11
C GLY A 31 22.65 -3.70 6.10
N LYS A 32 22.14 -4.30 5.02
CA LYS A 32 21.24 -3.61 4.12
C LYS A 32 20.06 -3.17 4.95
N ASN A 33 19.90 -1.86 5.13
CA ASN A 33 18.68 -1.28 5.67
C ASN A 33 17.54 -1.72 4.74
N ARG A 34 16.83 -2.79 5.09
CA ARG A 34 15.75 -3.37 4.30
C ARG A 34 14.55 -2.45 4.17
N TYR A 35 14.57 -1.33 4.87
CA TYR A 35 13.47 -0.38 4.93
C TYR A 35 13.88 0.91 4.21
N HIS A 36 13.93 0.85 2.88
CA HIS A 36 13.86 2.07 2.09
C HIS A 36 12.42 2.55 2.08
N ALA A 37 12.21 3.85 2.32
CA ALA A 37 10.91 4.47 2.17
C ALA A 37 10.36 4.16 0.78
N LEU A 38 9.07 3.75 0.71
CA LEU A 38 8.45 3.41 -0.55
C LEU A 38 8.35 4.66 -1.46
N ALA A 39 8.43 4.44 -2.76
CA ALA A 39 8.25 5.48 -3.74
C ALA A 39 6.87 6.15 -3.60
N LYS A 40 6.76 7.42 -3.99
CA LYS A 40 5.51 8.16 -4.11
C LYS A 40 5.24 8.36 -5.59
N PHE A 41 4.11 7.86 -6.07
CA PHE A 41 3.73 7.88 -7.49
C PHE A 41 2.82 9.07 -7.81
N GLY A 42 2.82 9.46 -9.08
CA GLY A 42 2.01 10.54 -9.62
C GLY A 42 2.77 11.85 -9.84
N PRO A 43 2.09 12.87 -10.39
CA PRO A 43 2.67 14.16 -10.65
C PRO A 43 3.17 14.83 -9.37
N LYS A 44 4.27 15.59 -9.50
CA LYS A 44 4.89 16.33 -8.42
C LYS A 44 4.86 17.82 -8.77
N VAL A 45 4.52 18.65 -7.80
CA VAL A 45 4.49 20.11 -7.95
C VAL A 45 5.43 20.71 -6.92
N VAL A 46 6.16 21.76 -7.32
CA VAL A 46 6.99 22.53 -6.39
C VAL A 46 6.08 23.31 -5.44
N GLY A 47 6.24 23.09 -4.14
CA GLY A 47 5.51 23.83 -3.11
C GLY A 47 5.96 25.28 -3.00
N LYS A 48 5.13 26.07 -2.33
CA LYS A 48 5.45 27.49 -2.03
C LYS A 48 6.30 27.64 -0.76
N THR A 49 6.36 26.60 0.06
CA THR A 49 7.16 26.55 1.29
C THR A 49 8.52 25.94 1.01
N THR A 50 9.52 26.29 1.82
CA THR A 50 10.88 25.77 1.73
C THR A 50 11.29 25.18 3.09
N HIS A 51 12.11 24.14 3.06
CA HIS A 51 12.76 23.61 4.25
C HIS A 51 14.29 23.65 4.08
N ARG A 52 15.00 23.77 5.19
CA ARG A 52 16.45 23.94 5.17
C ARG A 52 17.16 22.59 5.29
N VAL A 53 17.92 22.22 4.24
CA VAL A 53 18.74 21.00 4.23
C VAL A 53 20.19 21.40 4.02
N LYS A 54 21.06 21.02 4.98
CA LYS A 54 22.50 21.32 4.92
C LYS A 54 22.82 22.77 4.63
N GLY A 55 22.03 23.71 5.19
CA GLY A 55 22.21 25.16 5.02
C GLY A 55 21.64 25.75 3.73
N LYS A 56 21.03 24.96 2.86
CA LYS A 56 20.34 25.42 1.64
C LYS A 56 18.84 25.32 1.80
N ASP A 57 18.11 26.35 1.38
CA ASP A 57 16.66 26.35 1.35
C ASP A 57 16.20 25.58 0.09
N ILE A 58 15.51 24.45 0.29
CA ILE A 58 15.00 23.58 -0.77
C ILE A 58 13.48 23.71 -0.78
N PRO A 59 12.84 23.95 -1.94
CA PRO A 59 11.39 24.00 -2.05
C PRO A 59 10.77 22.65 -1.67
N ASP A 60 9.66 22.69 -0.93
CA ASP A 60 8.88 21.50 -0.62
C ASP A 60 8.28 20.89 -1.90
N THR A 61 8.17 19.57 -1.91
CA THR A 61 7.54 18.84 -3.02
C THR A 61 6.14 18.40 -2.60
N ILE A 62 5.13 18.90 -3.31
CA ILE A 62 3.75 18.45 -3.17
C ILE A 62 3.57 17.23 -4.07
N TYR A 63 3.28 16.10 -3.46
CA TYR A 63 3.01 14.85 -4.15
C TYR A 63 1.54 14.71 -4.48
N HIS A 64 1.24 13.97 -5.54
CA HIS A 64 -0.12 13.57 -5.87
C HIS A 64 -0.78 12.83 -4.70
N ALA A 65 -2.00 13.21 -4.38
CA ALA A 65 -2.84 12.56 -3.40
C ALA A 65 -4.26 12.42 -3.96
N LEU A 66 -4.98 11.39 -3.52
CA LEU A 66 -6.37 11.17 -3.91
C LEU A 66 -7.24 12.34 -3.47
N SER A 67 -8.09 12.82 -4.38
CA SER A 67 -9.16 13.75 -4.04
C SER A 67 -10.30 13.04 -3.33
N ASP A 68 -11.10 13.79 -2.55
CA ASP A 68 -12.27 13.22 -1.89
C ASP A 68 -13.28 12.68 -2.91
N PHE A 69 -14.00 11.63 -2.50
CA PHE A 69 -15.02 10.98 -3.28
C PHE A 69 -16.19 10.57 -2.38
N ARG A 70 -17.32 10.31 -2.98
CA ARG A 70 -18.49 9.76 -2.29
C ARG A 70 -19.03 8.56 -3.05
N LEU A 71 -18.87 7.39 -2.47
CA LEU A 71 -19.34 6.09 -2.99
C LEU A 71 -20.24 5.41 -1.96
N TYR A 72 -20.80 4.26 -2.30
CA TYR A 72 -21.61 3.45 -1.40
C TYR A 72 -21.02 2.05 -1.30
N ASP A 73 -20.98 1.50 -0.09
CA ASP A 73 -20.53 0.12 0.12
C ASP A 73 -21.63 -0.91 -0.21
N GLN A 74 -21.29 -2.17 -0.10
CA GLN A 74 -22.21 -3.30 -0.33
C GLN A 74 -23.41 -3.35 0.63
N ASP A 75 -23.42 -2.56 1.69
CA ASP A 75 -24.53 -2.41 2.63
C ASP A 75 -25.31 -1.09 2.42
N GLY A 76 -24.95 -0.32 1.39
CA GLY A 76 -25.56 0.96 1.05
C GLY A 76 -25.11 2.13 1.93
N LYS A 77 -24.07 1.95 2.74
CA LYS A 77 -23.52 3.02 3.57
C LYS A 77 -22.65 3.94 2.72
N PRO A 78 -22.73 5.26 2.91
CA PRO A 78 -21.86 6.19 2.22
C PRO A 78 -20.43 6.04 2.72
N VAL A 79 -19.47 5.96 1.78
CA VAL A 79 -18.04 5.88 2.01
C VAL A 79 -17.36 7.02 1.28
N SER A 80 -16.60 7.82 2.00
CA SER A 80 -15.73 8.85 1.44
C SER A 80 -14.27 8.57 1.78
N LEU A 81 -13.37 9.37 1.24
CA LEU A 81 -11.94 9.24 1.54
C LEU A 81 -11.65 9.34 3.06
N LYS A 82 -12.49 10.04 3.82
CA LYS A 82 -12.41 10.15 5.29
C LYS A 82 -12.52 8.80 6.02
N ALA A 83 -13.20 7.81 5.43
CA ALA A 83 -13.28 6.47 6.01
C ALA A 83 -11.89 5.81 6.15
N PHE A 84 -10.93 6.28 5.37
CA PHE A 84 -9.54 5.82 5.36
C PHE A 84 -8.58 6.76 6.07
N ASP A 85 -9.06 7.70 6.91
CA ASP A 85 -8.19 8.60 7.67
C ASP A 85 -7.30 7.81 8.64
N ASN A 86 -6.02 8.14 8.64
CA ASN A 86 -4.98 7.41 9.38
C ASN A 86 -4.91 5.91 9.06
N LYS A 87 -5.31 5.52 7.83
CA LYS A 87 -5.26 4.15 7.33
C LYS A 87 -4.38 4.03 6.10
N ILE A 88 -3.77 2.88 5.97
CA ILE A 88 -3.21 2.37 4.73
C ILE A 88 -4.31 1.56 4.06
N PHE A 89 -4.53 1.72 2.78
CA PHE A 89 -5.48 0.86 2.11
C PHE A 89 -4.98 0.41 0.73
N VAL A 90 -5.45 -0.76 0.33
CA VAL A 90 -5.24 -1.30 -1.01
C VAL A 90 -6.53 -1.16 -1.79
N ALA A 91 -6.47 -0.48 -2.93
CA ALA A 91 -7.59 -0.32 -3.84
C ALA A 91 -7.41 -1.15 -5.10
N ASN A 92 -8.51 -1.62 -5.68
CA ASN A 92 -8.54 -2.20 -7.01
C ASN A 92 -9.86 -1.89 -7.71
N PHE A 93 -9.85 -2.04 -9.03
CA PHE A 93 -11.02 -1.84 -9.87
C PHE A 93 -11.49 -3.18 -10.44
N PHE A 94 -12.80 -3.42 -10.46
CA PHE A 94 -13.40 -4.67 -10.92
C PHE A 94 -14.82 -4.43 -11.45
N TYR A 95 -15.50 -5.48 -11.89
CA TYR A 95 -16.96 -5.51 -12.07
C TYR A 95 -17.48 -6.92 -11.81
N THR A 96 -18.78 -7.04 -11.42
CA THR A 96 -19.31 -8.32 -10.90
C THR A 96 -19.41 -9.42 -11.95
N HIS A 97 -19.57 -9.06 -13.22
CA HIS A 97 -19.71 -9.97 -14.37
C HIS A 97 -18.36 -10.25 -15.06
N CYS A 98 -17.25 -9.79 -14.51
CA CYS A 98 -15.91 -10.03 -15.02
C CYS A 98 -15.59 -11.54 -14.98
N PRO A 99 -15.23 -12.16 -16.12
CA PRO A 99 -15.21 -13.62 -16.19
C PRO A 99 -14.05 -14.28 -15.43
N THR A 100 -12.85 -13.75 -15.56
CA THR A 100 -11.65 -14.46 -15.05
C THR A 100 -10.77 -13.59 -14.16
N VAL A 101 -10.24 -12.49 -14.69
CA VAL A 101 -9.22 -11.65 -14.04
C VAL A 101 -9.67 -11.09 -12.70
N CYS A 102 -10.92 -10.60 -12.60
CA CYS A 102 -11.42 -10.05 -11.34
C CYS A 102 -11.60 -11.12 -10.26
N ASN A 103 -11.98 -12.34 -10.63
CA ASN A 103 -12.13 -13.42 -9.66
C ASN A 103 -10.79 -13.82 -9.06
N GLU A 104 -9.74 -13.92 -9.89
CA GLU A 104 -8.37 -14.21 -9.43
C GLU A 104 -7.83 -13.05 -8.58
N MET A 105 -7.93 -11.83 -9.08
CA MET A 105 -7.48 -10.62 -8.36
C MET A 105 -8.20 -10.48 -7.00
N ASN A 106 -9.53 -10.58 -6.98
CA ASN A 106 -10.28 -10.47 -5.72
C ASN A 106 -10.07 -11.67 -4.80
N GLY A 107 -9.75 -12.86 -5.30
CA GLY A 107 -9.30 -14.00 -4.50
C GLY A 107 -7.99 -13.71 -3.77
N ASN A 108 -7.05 -13.03 -4.45
CA ASN A 108 -5.81 -12.57 -3.85
C ASN A 108 -6.04 -11.45 -2.82
N VAL A 109 -6.97 -10.53 -3.10
CA VAL A 109 -7.39 -9.50 -2.13
C VAL A 109 -8.04 -10.13 -0.91
N ASP A 110 -8.89 -11.18 -1.07
CA ASP A 110 -9.46 -11.93 0.07
C ASP A 110 -8.37 -12.51 0.96
N SER A 111 -7.37 -13.15 0.36
CA SER A 111 -6.23 -13.71 1.10
C SER A 111 -5.47 -12.64 1.88
N LEU A 112 -5.19 -11.49 1.27
CA LEU A 112 -4.56 -10.36 1.93
C LEU A 112 -5.46 -9.79 3.05
N ALA A 113 -6.75 -9.59 2.79
CA ALA A 113 -7.69 -9.05 3.76
C ALA A 113 -7.81 -9.95 5.01
N GLN A 114 -7.76 -11.29 4.83
CA GLN A 114 -7.71 -12.24 5.94
C GLN A 114 -6.38 -12.13 6.71
N ALA A 115 -5.25 -12.06 6.01
CA ALA A 115 -3.94 -11.92 6.65
C ALA A 115 -3.84 -10.65 7.51
N TRP A 116 -4.48 -9.56 7.07
CA TRP A 116 -4.47 -8.26 7.75
C TRP A 116 -5.71 -8.00 8.60
N ALA A 117 -6.61 -8.96 8.79
CA ALA A 117 -7.89 -8.77 9.49
C ALA A 117 -7.75 -8.20 10.91
N LYS A 118 -6.71 -8.59 11.64
CA LYS A 118 -6.42 -8.11 13.01
C LYS A 118 -5.68 -6.77 13.05
N ASN A 119 -5.07 -6.33 11.94
CA ASN A 119 -4.32 -5.07 11.91
C ASN A 119 -5.28 -3.88 11.81
N LYS A 120 -5.11 -2.87 12.67
CA LYS A 120 -6.02 -1.70 12.73
C LYS A 120 -5.76 -0.64 11.66
N MET A 121 -4.63 -0.71 10.97
CA MET A 121 -4.21 0.31 9.99
C MET A 121 -4.53 -0.07 8.55
N VAL A 122 -4.67 -1.37 8.21
CA VAL A 122 -4.77 -1.86 6.83
C VAL A 122 -6.23 -2.14 6.47
N TYR A 123 -6.66 -1.59 5.32
CA TYR A 123 -8.00 -1.73 4.76
C TYR A 123 -7.94 -2.05 3.27
N PHE A 124 -9.05 -2.51 2.70
CA PHE A 124 -9.17 -2.88 1.29
C PHE A 124 -10.44 -2.26 0.70
N ALA A 125 -10.35 -1.79 -0.54
CA ALA A 125 -11.47 -1.18 -1.26
C ALA A 125 -11.49 -1.67 -2.71
N SER A 126 -12.51 -2.44 -3.09
CA SER A 126 -12.75 -2.85 -4.47
C SER A 126 -13.84 -1.97 -5.06
N ILE A 127 -13.51 -1.21 -6.11
CA ILE A 127 -14.40 -0.21 -6.73
C ILE A 127 -14.88 -0.75 -8.07
N THR A 128 -16.22 -0.81 -8.28
CA THR A 128 -16.73 -1.26 -9.57
C THR A 128 -16.48 -0.23 -10.68
N VAL A 129 -16.20 -0.71 -11.89
CA VAL A 129 -16.17 0.11 -13.10
C VAL A 129 -17.48 0.03 -13.89
N ASP A 130 -18.44 -0.77 -13.43
CA ASP A 130 -19.77 -0.94 -14.05
C ASP A 130 -20.91 -0.61 -13.07
N PRO A 131 -20.99 0.62 -12.55
CA PRO A 131 -21.98 0.96 -11.54
C PRO A 131 -23.43 0.89 -12.04
N GLU A 132 -23.65 0.90 -13.34
CA GLU A 132 -24.98 0.77 -13.93
C GLU A 132 -25.59 -0.61 -13.65
N ARG A 133 -24.78 -1.67 -13.66
CA ARG A 133 -25.17 -3.06 -13.36
C ARG A 133 -24.86 -3.45 -11.92
N ASP A 134 -23.77 -2.94 -11.38
CA ASP A 134 -23.26 -3.29 -10.06
C ASP A 134 -23.90 -2.42 -8.96
N SER A 135 -25.22 -2.58 -8.80
CA SER A 135 -25.95 -1.97 -7.69
C SER A 135 -25.45 -2.46 -6.32
N VAL A 136 -25.80 -1.77 -5.25
CA VAL A 136 -25.53 -2.20 -3.85
C VAL A 136 -25.95 -3.65 -3.62
N LYS A 137 -27.12 -4.06 -4.16
CA LYS A 137 -27.61 -5.45 -4.04
C LYS A 137 -26.72 -6.44 -4.80
N ALA A 138 -26.25 -6.08 -5.99
CA ALA A 138 -25.33 -6.89 -6.78
C ALA A 138 -23.98 -7.04 -6.06
N LEU A 139 -23.42 -5.95 -5.54
CA LEU A 139 -22.21 -5.96 -4.77
C LEU A 139 -22.33 -6.80 -3.49
N LYS A 140 -23.45 -6.72 -2.78
CA LYS A 140 -23.70 -7.54 -1.59
C LYS A 140 -23.71 -9.04 -1.93
N THR A 141 -24.28 -9.40 -3.06
CA THR A 141 -24.29 -10.78 -3.54
C THR A 141 -22.88 -11.24 -3.96
N TYR A 142 -22.15 -10.37 -4.65
CA TYR A 142 -20.77 -10.64 -5.06
C TYR A 142 -19.83 -10.81 -3.86
N ALA A 143 -19.94 -9.92 -2.86
CA ALA A 143 -19.12 -9.95 -1.64
C ALA A 143 -19.26 -11.27 -0.84
N ARG A 144 -20.42 -11.94 -0.93
CA ARG A 144 -20.64 -13.24 -0.27
C ARG A 144 -19.77 -14.39 -0.80
N ARG A 145 -19.10 -14.20 -1.94
CA ARG A 145 -18.18 -15.17 -2.52
C ARG A 145 -16.85 -15.24 -1.75
N PHE A 146 -16.55 -14.23 -0.95
CA PHE A 146 -15.29 -14.06 -0.22
C PHE A 146 -15.53 -14.15 1.29
N LYS A 147 -14.45 -14.36 2.04
CA LYS A 147 -14.53 -14.38 3.50
C LYS A 147 -14.83 -12.97 4.00
N SER A 148 -15.95 -12.83 4.69
CA SER A 148 -16.36 -11.52 5.21
C SER A 148 -15.33 -10.96 6.19
N THR A 149 -14.89 -9.73 5.95
CA THR A 149 -14.09 -8.95 6.89
C THR A 149 -14.57 -7.49 6.86
N PRO A 150 -14.73 -6.84 8.02
CA PRO A 150 -15.17 -5.43 8.08
C PRO A 150 -14.15 -4.46 7.49
N LYS A 151 -13.01 -4.96 7.02
CA LYS A 151 -11.92 -4.15 6.47
C LYS A 151 -11.85 -4.16 4.95
N TRP A 152 -12.75 -4.88 4.30
CA TRP A 152 -12.82 -4.92 2.86
C TRP A 152 -14.21 -4.45 2.41
N ALA A 153 -14.25 -3.30 1.74
CA ALA A 153 -15.45 -2.72 1.17
C ALA A 153 -15.49 -2.91 -0.34
N PHE A 154 -16.67 -3.28 -0.86
CA PHE A 154 -16.99 -3.26 -2.29
C PHE A 154 -17.79 -2.01 -2.56
N LEU A 155 -17.29 -1.13 -3.42
CA LEU A 155 -17.82 0.22 -3.59
C LEU A 155 -18.45 0.41 -4.96
N THR A 156 -19.60 1.10 -4.97
CA THR A 156 -20.30 1.54 -6.18
C THR A 156 -20.69 3.01 -6.07
N GLY A 157 -21.10 3.62 -7.17
CA GLY A 157 -21.52 5.02 -7.22
C GLY A 157 -22.06 5.35 -8.60
N ASP A 158 -21.75 6.54 -9.09
CA ASP A 158 -22.04 6.94 -10.47
C ASP A 158 -20.78 6.94 -11.34
N THR A 159 -20.97 6.81 -12.65
CA THR A 159 -19.88 6.80 -13.63
C THR A 159 -19.11 8.11 -13.64
N ALA A 160 -19.80 9.24 -13.37
CA ALA A 160 -19.20 10.58 -13.34
C ALA A 160 -18.23 10.73 -12.16
N THR A 161 -18.42 9.98 -11.07
CA THR A 161 -17.50 9.93 -9.93
C THR A 161 -16.41 8.86 -10.13
N ILE A 162 -16.78 7.65 -10.53
CA ILE A 162 -15.86 6.49 -10.56
C ILE A 162 -14.78 6.65 -11.64
N TYR A 163 -15.11 7.06 -12.86
CA TYR A 163 -14.12 7.12 -13.93
C TYR A 163 -13.07 8.23 -13.74
N PRO A 164 -13.43 9.47 -13.33
CA PRO A 164 -12.43 10.47 -12.95
C PRO A 164 -11.59 10.03 -11.75
N LEU A 165 -12.21 9.39 -10.75
CA LEU A 165 -11.49 8.87 -9.59
C LEU A 165 -10.42 7.83 -10.00
N ALA A 166 -10.75 6.89 -10.90
CA ALA A 166 -9.78 5.94 -11.41
C ALA A 166 -8.64 6.63 -12.19
N ARG A 167 -8.99 7.49 -13.15
CA ARG A 167 -8.00 8.11 -14.06
C ARG A 167 -7.16 9.19 -13.42
N HIS A 168 -7.78 10.08 -12.66
CA HIS A 168 -7.10 11.24 -12.08
C HIS A 168 -6.74 11.05 -10.60
N GLY A 169 -7.50 10.23 -9.87
CA GLY A 169 -7.19 9.87 -8.49
C GLY A 169 -6.16 8.75 -8.42
N PHE A 170 -6.52 7.56 -8.86
CA PHE A 170 -5.67 6.37 -8.77
C PHE A 170 -4.68 6.25 -9.93
N LEU A 171 -4.76 7.10 -10.96
CA LEU A 171 -3.88 7.12 -12.13
C LEU A 171 -3.87 5.77 -12.87
N VAL A 172 -5.02 5.14 -12.99
CA VAL A 172 -5.23 3.89 -13.71
C VAL A 172 -6.33 4.04 -14.76
N ASN A 173 -6.28 3.19 -15.79
CA ASN A 173 -7.31 3.17 -16.81
C ASN A 173 -8.61 2.58 -16.24
N ALA A 174 -9.71 3.26 -16.48
CA ALA A 174 -11.07 2.77 -16.33
C ALA A 174 -11.94 3.42 -17.40
N LEU A 175 -12.44 2.62 -18.32
CA LEU A 175 -13.26 3.08 -19.45
C LEU A 175 -14.19 1.96 -19.90
N LYS A 176 -15.44 2.29 -20.18
CA LYS A 176 -16.37 1.40 -20.88
C LYS A 176 -16.04 1.45 -22.37
N ALA A 177 -15.57 0.34 -22.93
CA ALA A 177 -15.18 0.24 -24.33
C ALA A 177 -16.30 -0.27 -25.26
N GLY A 178 -17.32 -0.90 -24.69
CA GLY A 178 -18.48 -1.47 -25.36
C GLY A 178 -19.61 -1.76 -24.40
N ASN A 179 -20.64 -2.52 -24.84
CA ASN A 179 -21.75 -2.85 -23.95
C ASN A 179 -21.33 -3.73 -22.76
N ASP A 180 -20.37 -4.63 -22.99
CA ASP A 180 -19.88 -5.59 -21.99
C ASP A 180 -18.36 -5.54 -21.81
N ASP A 181 -17.66 -4.67 -22.54
CA ASP A 181 -16.22 -4.54 -22.48
C ASP A 181 -15.79 -3.32 -21.65
N PHE A 182 -14.93 -3.55 -20.70
CA PHE A 182 -14.30 -2.53 -19.88
C PHE A 182 -12.79 -2.59 -20.03
N ILE A 183 -12.18 -1.45 -20.32
CA ILE A 183 -10.74 -1.26 -20.17
C ILE A 183 -10.52 -0.82 -18.74
N TYR A 184 -9.96 -1.69 -17.93
CA TYR A 184 -9.64 -1.42 -16.54
C TYR A 184 -8.27 -2.01 -16.18
N SER A 185 -7.71 -1.54 -15.09
CA SER A 185 -6.41 -2.00 -14.64
C SER A 185 -6.55 -3.21 -13.72
N ASP A 186 -5.73 -4.24 -13.93
CA ASP A 186 -5.56 -5.40 -13.04
C ASP A 186 -4.78 -5.06 -11.76
N LYS A 187 -4.52 -3.80 -11.51
CA LYS A 187 -3.61 -3.38 -10.43
C LYS A 187 -4.29 -3.35 -9.07
N LEU A 188 -3.57 -3.88 -8.09
CA LEU A 188 -3.73 -3.57 -6.69
C LEU A 188 -2.89 -2.32 -6.40
N ILE A 189 -3.49 -1.30 -5.81
CA ILE A 189 -2.89 0.03 -5.63
C ILE A 189 -2.74 0.27 -4.14
N LEU A 190 -1.51 0.42 -3.67
CA LEU A 190 -1.21 0.68 -2.26
C LEU A 190 -1.24 2.18 -1.99
N ILE A 191 -2.04 2.61 -1.00
CA ILE A 191 -2.24 4.00 -0.62
C ILE A 191 -1.85 4.20 0.84
N ASP A 192 -1.10 5.27 1.11
CA ASP A 192 -0.68 5.63 2.48
C ASP A 192 -1.77 6.44 3.23
N GLN A 193 -1.53 6.75 4.51
CA GLN A 193 -2.45 7.53 5.33
C GLN A 193 -2.59 9.00 4.86
N HIS A 194 -1.63 9.50 4.06
CA HIS A 194 -1.69 10.82 3.41
C HIS A 194 -2.38 10.77 2.05
N LYS A 195 -3.03 9.65 1.71
CA LYS A 195 -3.76 9.41 0.46
C LYS A 195 -2.87 9.41 -0.79
N ARG A 196 -1.56 9.16 -0.64
CA ARG A 196 -0.60 9.11 -1.75
C ARG A 196 -0.43 7.67 -2.23
N ILE A 197 -0.23 7.51 -3.53
CA ILE A 197 0.03 6.21 -4.14
C ILE A 197 1.47 5.79 -3.85
N ARG A 198 1.63 4.59 -3.28
CA ARG A 198 2.94 4.05 -2.87
C ARG A 198 3.38 2.84 -3.71
N GLY A 199 2.48 2.25 -4.48
CA GLY A 199 2.82 1.14 -5.36
C GLY A 199 1.66 0.66 -6.21
N TYR A 200 2.02 -0.01 -7.31
CA TYR A 200 1.11 -0.72 -8.21
C TYR A 200 1.61 -2.16 -8.36
N TYR A 201 0.70 -3.12 -8.24
CA TYR A 201 1.01 -4.55 -8.24
C TYR A 201 0.00 -5.26 -9.12
N SER A 202 0.44 -6.20 -9.97
CA SER A 202 -0.53 -7.03 -10.69
C SER A 202 -1.30 -7.91 -9.70
N GLY A 203 -2.62 -7.77 -9.69
CA GLY A 203 -3.50 -8.51 -8.79
C GLY A 203 -3.59 -10.00 -9.13
N THR A 204 -3.12 -10.41 -10.32
CA THR A 204 -3.07 -11.80 -10.78
C THR A 204 -1.68 -12.42 -10.70
N SER A 205 -0.64 -11.65 -10.34
CA SER A 205 0.72 -12.14 -10.18
C SER A 205 1.01 -12.53 -8.72
N PRO A 206 1.26 -13.80 -8.39
CA PRO A 206 1.62 -14.23 -7.04
C PRO A 206 2.86 -13.51 -6.50
N ALA A 207 3.84 -13.22 -7.36
CA ALA A 207 5.04 -12.50 -6.98
C ALA A 207 4.73 -11.05 -6.58
N ASP A 208 3.86 -10.36 -7.34
CA ASP A 208 3.44 -8.99 -7.04
C ASP A 208 2.55 -8.92 -5.79
N VAL A 209 1.67 -9.89 -5.58
CA VAL A 209 0.85 -10.00 -4.37
C VAL A 209 1.72 -10.21 -3.13
N THR A 210 2.75 -11.05 -3.24
CA THR A 210 3.74 -11.26 -2.17
C THR A 210 4.51 -9.97 -1.88
N ARG A 211 4.97 -9.28 -2.94
CA ARG A 211 5.65 -7.99 -2.82
C ARG A 211 4.76 -6.94 -2.16
N LEU A 212 3.48 -6.84 -2.57
CA LEU A 212 2.50 -5.96 -1.94
C LEU A 212 2.39 -6.23 -0.43
N ASN A 213 2.25 -7.51 -0.04
CA ASN A 213 2.16 -7.90 1.35
C ASN A 213 3.39 -7.47 2.17
N ASP A 214 4.58 -7.56 1.60
CA ASP A 214 5.82 -7.13 2.25
C ASP A 214 5.94 -5.61 2.30
N GLU A 215 5.54 -4.91 1.24
CA GLU A 215 5.57 -3.45 1.19
C GLU A 215 4.50 -2.80 2.09
N ILE A 216 3.37 -3.47 2.36
CA ILE A 216 2.44 -3.05 3.43
C ILE A 216 3.15 -3.02 4.79
N LYS A 217 3.98 -4.02 5.12
CA LYS A 217 4.75 -4.06 6.38
C LYS A 217 5.75 -2.89 6.46
N VAL A 218 6.43 -2.62 5.34
CA VAL A 218 7.35 -1.48 5.23
C VAL A 218 6.61 -0.18 5.46
N LEU A 219 5.45 0.00 4.81
CA LEU A 219 4.65 1.22 4.92
C LEU A 219 4.09 1.43 6.33
N ILE A 220 3.63 0.38 7.00
CA ILE A 220 3.22 0.47 8.42
C ILE A 220 4.36 0.98 9.28
N LYS A 221 5.57 0.46 9.09
CA LYS A 221 6.75 0.90 9.85
C LYS A 221 7.09 2.35 9.56
N GLU A 222 7.07 2.76 8.29
CA GLU A 222 7.29 4.14 7.86
C GLU A 222 6.30 5.09 8.54
N GLU A 223 5.00 4.75 8.55
CA GLU A 223 3.95 5.56 9.14
C GLU A 223 4.04 5.64 10.67
N LEU A 224 4.49 4.58 11.34
CA LEU A 224 4.71 4.60 12.78
C LEU A 224 5.92 5.47 13.16
N LEU A 225 7.02 5.37 12.41
CA LEU A 225 8.21 6.21 12.63
C LEU A 225 7.90 7.69 12.40
N ASN A 226 7.14 8.02 11.35
CA ASN A 226 6.74 9.41 11.06
C ASN A 226 5.80 10.01 12.13
N ARG A 227 5.14 9.19 12.95
CA ARG A 227 4.34 9.67 14.10
C ARG A 227 5.21 10.00 15.32
N GLU A 228 6.31 9.26 15.49
CA GLU A 228 7.25 9.47 16.60
C GLU A 228 8.21 10.64 16.32
N ASP A 229 8.48 10.92 15.03
CA ASP A 229 9.38 11.99 14.58
C ASP A 229 8.71 12.84 13.49
N PRO A 230 7.91 13.87 13.85
CA PRO A 230 7.13 14.68 12.91
C PRO A 230 7.96 15.64 12.05
N LEU A 231 9.27 15.44 11.90
CA LEU A 231 10.21 16.33 11.21
C LEU A 231 10.37 16.00 9.69
N TYR A 232 9.45 15.23 9.06
CA TYR A 232 9.45 15.01 7.62
C TYR A 232 8.08 15.23 6.99
#